data_31ab64a6b29c4f2be3ae258d9bc2268c
#
_entry.id   31ab64a6b29c4f2be3ae258d9bc2268c
#
_cell.length_a   1.000
_cell.length_b   1.000
_cell.length_c   1.000
_cell.angle_alpha   90.00
_cell.angle_beta   90.00
_cell.angle_gamma   90.00
#
_symmetry.space_group_name_H-M   'P 1'
#
loop_
_entity.id
_entity.type
_entity.pdbx_description
1 polymer ?
#
loop_
_entity_poly.entity_id
_entity_poly.type
_entity_poly.pdbx_seq_one_letter_code
_entity_poly.pdbx_strand_id
1 'polypeptide(L)'
;HTYGTLAANYGINVVHDWAVDVDRDSKTVSLAGGAVLPYDKLILSPGIDFVEGAVPGWSLAAQNAMPHAYKAGSQSELLKAQVMAMPEGGVFAMVAPPNPYRCPPGPYERVSMVANVLSRINPTAKILIVDPKPKFSKQALFEEGWRRHYSGMIERIGPDFGGETVS
;
A
#
# COMPACT_ATOMS: atom_id res chain seq x y z
N HIS A 1 11.30 2.72 -8.68
CA HIS A 1 11.58 2.07 -9.96
C HIS A 1 11.29 3.00 -11.13
N THR A 2 12.17 3.05 -12.10
CA THR A 2 11.99 3.82 -13.33
C THR A 2 11.80 2.86 -14.51
N TYR A 3 11.16 3.33 -15.57
CA TYR A 3 10.98 2.54 -16.80
C TYR A 3 12.19 2.59 -17.76
N GLY A 4 13.25 3.34 -17.41
CA GLY A 4 14.42 3.55 -18.28
C GLY A 4 15.09 2.26 -18.73
N THR A 5 15.21 1.27 -17.84
CA THR A 5 15.81 -0.04 -18.19
C THR A 5 14.94 -0.81 -19.21
N LEU A 6 13.61 -0.68 -19.14
CA LEU A 6 12.71 -1.30 -20.12
C LEU A 6 12.89 -0.66 -21.49
N ALA A 7 12.96 0.66 -21.56
CA ALA A 7 13.21 1.37 -22.80
C ALA A 7 14.57 0.96 -23.42
N ALA A 8 15.63 0.98 -22.59
CA ALA A 8 16.98 0.68 -23.06
C ALA A 8 17.16 -0.79 -23.54
N ASN A 9 16.61 -1.75 -22.79
CA ASN A 9 16.87 -3.17 -23.07
C ASN A 9 15.90 -3.80 -24.06
N TYR A 10 14.69 -3.25 -24.18
CA TYR A 10 13.60 -3.87 -24.96
C TYR A 10 13.02 -2.96 -26.03
N GLY A 11 13.57 -1.77 -26.24
CA GLY A 11 13.08 -0.82 -27.25
C GLY A 11 11.66 -0.31 -26.98
N ILE A 12 11.22 -0.34 -25.71
CA ILE A 12 9.88 0.13 -25.34
C ILE A 12 9.87 1.65 -25.36
N ASN A 13 8.93 2.23 -26.08
CA ASN A 13 8.69 3.67 -26.05
C ASN A 13 7.79 4.01 -24.85
N VAL A 14 8.32 4.74 -23.87
CA VAL A 14 7.60 5.15 -22.67
C VAL A 14 7.14 6.59 -22.84
N VAL A 15 5.84 6.80 -22.85
CA VAL A 15 5.22 8.12 -22.89
C VAL A 15 4.70 8.46 -21.49
N HIS A 16 5.20 9.55 -20.90
CA HIS A 16 4.80 10.02 -19.58
C HIS A 16 3.65 11.04 -19.72
N ASP A 17 2.44 10.53 -19.94
CA ASP A 17 1.24 11.34 -20.06
C ASP A 17 0.00 10.56 -19.58
N TRP A 18 -1.12 11.23 -19.37
CA TRP A 18 -2.38 10.61 -19.00
C TRP A 18 -3.15 10.16 -20.22
N ALA A 19 -3.55 8.89 -20.25
CA ALA A 19 -4.54 8.41 -21.21
C ALA A 19 -5.93 8.90 -20.77
N VAL A 20 -6.57 9.69 -21.59
CA VAL A 20 -7.86 10.33 -21.29
C VAL A 20 -9.03 9.73 -22.04
N ASP A 21 -8.77 9.07 -23.18
CA ASP A 21 -9.80 8.40 -23.97
C ASP A 21 -9.22 7.25 -24.79
N VAL A 22 -10.06 6.26 -25.06
CA VAL A 22 -9.75 5.11 -25.93
C VAL A 22 -10.85 4.93 -26.96
N ASP A 23 -10.52 5.24 -28.19
CA ASP A 23 -11.38 4.92 -29.33
C ASP A 23 -11.06 3.50 -29.81
N ARG A 24 -12.03 2.60 -29.66
CA ARG A 24 -11.87 1.19 -30.04
C ARG A 24 -12.07 0.94 -31.52
N ASP A 25 -12.80 1.80 -32.21
CA ASP A 25 -13.10 1.64 -33.62
C ASP A 25 -11.93 2.10 -34.48
N SER A 26 -11.36 3.27 -34.18
CA SER A 26 -10.13 3.76 -34.79
C SER A 26 -8.85 3.17 -34.18
N LYS A 27 -8.97 2.41 -33.08
CA LYS A 27 -7.84 1.83 -32.32
C LYS A 27 -6.79 2.87 -31.92
N THR A 28 -7.24 3.92 -31.25
CA THR A 28 -6.37 4.98 -30.78
C THR A 28 -6.55 5.28 -29.30
N VAL A 29 -5.50 5.76 -28.66
CA VAL A 29 -5.51 6.28 -27.28
C VAL A 29 -5.17 7.76 -27.35
N SER A 30 -6.07 8.60 -26.83
CA SER A 30 -5.85 10.05 -26.70
C SER A 30 -5.16 10.35 -25.37
N LEU A 31 -4.16 11.22 -25.41
CA LEU A 31 -3.41 11.67 -24.25
C LEU A 31 -3.79 13.10 -23.86
N ALA A 32 -3.67 13.42 -22.57
CA ALA A 32 -3.98 14.75 -22.02
C ALA A 32 -3.16 15.87 -22.70
N GLY A 33 -1.91 15.59 -23.08
CA GLY A 33 -1.05 16.51 -23.82
C GLY A 33 -1.42 16.67 -25.30
N GLY A 34 -2.50 16.05 -25.77
CA GLY A 34 -3.03 16.18 -27.13
C GLY A 34 -2.48 15.18 -28.16
N ALA A 35 -1.54 14.33 -27.77
CA ALA A 35 -1.06 13.27 -28.65
C ALA A 35 -2.10 12.14 -28.76
N VAL A 36 -2.16 11.52 -29.96
CA VAL A 36 -3.02 10.35 -30.23
C VAL A 36 -2.10 9.20 -30.65
N LEU A 37 -2.19 8.09 -29.95
CA LEU A 37 -1.36 6.92 -30.15
C LEU A 37 -2.18 5.79 -30.80
N PRO A 38 -1.83 5.34 -32.02
CA PRO A 38 -2.49 4.18 -32.62
C PRO A 38 -2.00 2.89 -31.96
N TYR A 39 -2.86 1.84 -31.98
CA TYR A 39 -2.48 0.51 -31.48
C TYR A 39 -3.11 -0.61 -32.32
N ASP A 40 -2.41 -1.70 -32.43
CA ASP A 40 -2.97 -2.98 -32.93
C ASP A 40 -3.62 -3.79 -31.83
N LYS A 41 -2.98 -3.81 -30.66
CA LYS A 41 -3.47 -4.45 -29.42
C LYS A 41 -3.23 -3.51 -28.24
N LEU A 42 -4.24 -3.38 -27.37
CA LEU A 42 -4.19 -2.53 -26.19
C LEU A 42 -4.28 -3.39 -24.93
N ILE A 43 -3.39 -3.15 -23.97
CA ILE A 43 -3.47 -3.66 -22.61
C ILE A 43 -3.74 -2.49 -21.68
N LEU A 44 -4.88 -2.54 -20.99
CA LEU A 44 -5.27 -1.52 -20.01
C LEU A 44 -4.90 -1.98 -18.59
N SER A 45 -3.99 -1.24 -17.96
CA SER A 45 -3.55 -1.48 -16.59
C SER A 45 -3.56 -0.16 -15.78
N PRO A 46 -4.74 0.43 -15.54
CA PRO A 46 -4.85 1.79 -14.98
C PRO A 46 -4.42 1.89 -13.51
N GLY A 47 -4.23 0.76 -12.84
CA GLY A 47 -3.91 0.71 -11.43
C GLY A 47 -5.14 0.83 -10.53
N ILE A 48 -4.94 1.41 -9.35
CA ILE A 48 -5.98 1.58 -8.33
C ILE A 48 -6.09 3.03 -7.89
N ASP A 49 -7.23 3.37 -7.31
CA ASP A 49 -7.42 4.59 -6.55
C ASP A 49 -8.15 4.31 -5.24
N PHE A 50 -8.33 5.33 -4.41
CA PHE A 50 -8.96 5.23 -3.11
C PHE A 50 -10.42 5.68 -3.17
N VAL A 51 -11.24 5.02 -2.36
CA VAL A 51 -12.59 5.48 -2.06
C VAL A 51 -12.52 6.30 -0.77
N GLU A 52 -12.64 7.61 -0.87
CA GLU A 52 -12.65 8.49 0.31
C GLU A 52 -13.81 8.13 1.24
N GLY A 53 -13.56 8.21 2.54
CA GLY A 53 -14.52 7.86 3.57
C GLY A 53 -14.73 6.36 3.79
N ALA A 54 -14.06 5.49 3.03
CA ALA A 54 -14.14 4.04 3.25
C ALA A 54 -13.50 3.58 4.57
N VAL A 55 -12.55 4.36 5.08
CA VAL A 55 -11.96 4.18 6.41
C VAL A 55 -12.25 5.47 7.19
N PRO A 56 -13.05 5.43 8.27
CA PRO A 56 -13.34 6.62 9.07
C PRO A 56 -12.06 7.30 9.56
N GLY A 57 -12.02 8.63 9.48
CA GLY A 57 -10.86 9.44 9.87
C GLY A 57 -9.71 9.49 8.85
N TRP A 58 -9.73 8.68 7.80
CA TRP A 58 -8.74 8.75 6.73
C TRP A 58 -9.29 9.49 5.50
N SER A 59 -8.46 10.32 4.89
CA SER A 59 -8.73 11.05 3.65
C SER A 59 -7.47 11.16 2.80
N LEU A 60 -7.59 11.59 1.56
CA LEU A 60 -6.43 11.89 0.71
C LEU A 60 -5.53 13.00 1.31
N ALA A 61 -6.10 13.94 2.06
CA ALA A 61 -5.32 14.95 2.77
C ALA A 61 -4.54 14.35 3.95
N ALA A 62 -5.14 13.39 4.66
CA ALA A 62 -4.53 12.72 5.81
C ALA A 62 -3.33 11.84 5.43
N GLN A 63 -3.15 11.46 4.17
CA GLN A 63 -2.04 10.63 3.71
C GLN A 63 -0.65 11.23 4.00
N ASN A 64 -0.56 12.54 4.21
CA ASN A 64 0.69 13.20 4.56
C ASN A 64 1.15 12.94 6.00
N ALA A 65 0.23 12.56 6.87
CA ALA A 65 0.50 12.16 8.25
C ALA A 65 0.40 10.64 8.42
N MET A 66 -0.59 10.04 7.76
CA MET A 66 -0.89 8.60 7.81
C MET A 66 -0.73 7.98 6.42
N PRO A 67 0.50 7.69 5.98
CA PRO A 67 0.77 7.22 4.63
C PRO A 67 0.14 5.86 4.38
N HIS A 68 -0.45 5.72 3.21
CA HIS A 68 -0.89 4.41 2.74
C HIS A 68 0.28 3.59 2.16
N ALA A 69 0.06 2.32 1.89
CA ALA A 69 1.06 1.42 1.33
C ALA A 69 0.66 0.85 -0.05
N TYR A 70 -0.35 1.42 -0.69
CA TYR A 70 -0.94 0.85 -1.91
C TYR A 70 -0.40 1.43 -3.21
N LYS A 71 -0.04 2.70 -3.25
CA LYS A 71 0.57 3.35 -4.41
C LYS A 71 2.05 3.58 -4.14
N ALA A 72 2.91 3.17 -5.06
CA ALA A 72 4.34 3.43 -4.99
C ALA A 72 4.64 4.93 -5.18
N GLY A 73 5.80 5.37 -4.70
CA GLY A 73 6.28 6.75 -4.83
C GLY A 73 6.39 7.46 -3.49
N SER A 74 5.97 8.71 -3.41
CA SER A 74 6.15 9.60 -2.25
C SER A 74 5.62 9.02 -0.94
N GLN A 75 4.52 8.28 -0.97
CA GLN A 75 3.95 7.65 0.21
C GLN A 75 4.86 6.54 0.80
N SER A 76 5.55 5.80 -0.06
CA SER A 76 6.53 4.80 0.40
C SER A 76 7.77 5.45 1.01
N GLU A 77 8.20 6.59 0.47
CA GLU A 77 9.32 7.37 1.03
C GLU A 77 8.94 8.00 2.38
N LEU A 78 7.72 8.54 2.50
CA LEU A 78 7.20 9.07 3.75
C LEU A 78 7.11 7.99 4.83
N LEU A 79 6.53 6.83 4.50
CA LEU A 79 6.45 5.69 5.42
C LEU A 79 7.84 5.27 5.90
N LYS A 80 8.81 5.16 4.98
CA LYS A 80 10.19 4.84 5.31
C LYS A 80 10.79 5.88 6.27
N ALA A 81 10.61 7.17 5.97
CA ALA A 81 11.12 8.24 6.81
C ALA A 81 10.53 8.18 8.22
N GLN A 82 9.23 7.96 8.36
CA GLN A 82 8.55 7.82 9.65
C GLN A 82 9.06 6.62 10.45
N VAL A 83 9.20 5.45 9.82
CA VAL A 83 9.72 4.24 10.48
C VAL A 83 11.16 4.46 10.96
N MET A 84 12.01 5.10 10.15
CA MET A 84 13.40 5.38 10.52
C MET A 84 13.54 6.45 11.59
N ALA A 85 12.57 7.35 11.75
CA ALA A 85 12.54 8.41 12.74
C ALA A 85 11.80 8.03 14.04
N MET A 86 11.32 6.80 14.16
CA MET A 86 10.61 6.35 15.36
C MET A 86 11.52 6.45 16.59
N PRO A 87 11.01 7.02 17.71
CA PRO A 87 11.76 7.01 18.96
C PRO A 87 11.93 5.59 19.49
N GLU A 88 12.94 5.37 20.33
CA GLU A 88 13.13 4.07 20.98
C GLU A 88 11.87 3.65 21.75
N GLY A 89 11.44 2.39 21.55
CA GLY A 89 10.21 1.87 22.12
C GLY A 89 8.92 2.44 21.54
N GLY A 90 9.01 3.21 20.45
CA GLY A 90 7.85 3.81 19.79
C GLY A 90 6.86 2.79 19.25
N VAL A 91 5.64 3.23 18.96
CA VAL A 91 4.55 2.38 18.47
C VAL A 91 4.25 2.71 17.01
N PHE A 92 4.29 1.69 16.15
CA PHE A 92 3.80 1.76 14.78
C PHE A 92 2.36 1.23 14.75
N ALA A 93 1.40 2.09 14.37
CA ALA A 93 0.01 1.69 14.22
C ALA A 93 -0.33 1.42 12.73
N MET A 94 -0.89 0.27 12.44
CA MET A 94 -1.45 -0.11 11.14
C MET A 94 -2.96 -0.23 11.26
N VAL A 95 -3.70 0.61 10.54
CA VAL A 95 -5.15 0.49 10.41
C VAL A 95 -5.45 -0.32 9.15
N ALA A 96 -6.04 -1.49 9.32
CA ALA A 96 -6.46 -2.32 8.21
C ALA A 96 -7.85 -1.91 7.72
N PRO A 97 -8.09 -1.83 6.39
CA PRO A 97 -9.41 -1.48 5.88
C PRO A 97 -10.42 -2.63 6.08
N PRO A 98 -11.73 -2.32 6.14
CA PRO A 98 -12.77 -3.33 6.09
C PRO A 98 -12.84 -4.01 4.72
N ASN A 99 -13.51 -5.16 4.65
CA ASN A 99 -13.79 -5.83 3.38
C ASN A 99 -14.91 -5.14 2.59
N PRO A 100 -14.87 -5.15 1.24
CA PRO A 100 -13.80 -5.64 0.38
C PRO A 100 -12.71 -4.58 0.15
N TYR A 101 -11.46 -5.02 0.00
CA TYR A 101 -10.35 -4.13 -0.34
C TYR A 101 -9.31 -4.82 -1.23
N ARG A 102 -8.47 -4.03 -1.88
CA ARG A 102 -7.41 -4.56 -2.75
C ARG A 102 -6.29 -5.19 -1.93
N CYS A 103 -5.80 -6.36 -2.39
CA CYS A 103 -4.69 -7.07 -1.79
C CYS A 103 -4.95 -7.48 -0.32
N PRO A 104 -5.84 -8.46 -0.06
CA PRO A 104 -6.20 -8.86 1.30
C PRO A 104 -5.03 -9.18 2.25
N PRO A 105 -3.89 -9.75 1.83
CA PRO A 105 -2.73 -9.93 2.71
C PRO A 105 -1.87 -8.66 2.89
N GLY A 106 -2.05 -7.64 2.05
CA GLY A 106 -1.17 -6.47 1.97
C GLY A 106 -0.88 -5.74 3.28
N PRO A 107 -1.86 -5.43 4.14
CA PRO A 107 -1.61 -4.81 5.44
C PRO A 107 -0.68 -5.64 6.33
N TYR A 108 -0.86 -6.94 6.36
CA TYR A 108 -0.10 -7.87 7.19
C TYR A 108 1.30 -8.14 6.65
N GLU A 109 1.46 -8.15 5.33
CA GLU A 109 2.78 -8.14 4.67
C GLU A 109 3.54 -6.86 5.00
N ARG A 110 2.87 -5.70 4.96
CA ARG A 110 3.47 -4.41 5.33
C ARG A 110 3.95 -4.42 6.77
N VAL A 111 3.13 -4.90 7.70
CA VAL A 111 3.52 -5.06 9.11
C VAL A 111 4.75 -5.97 9.25
N SER A 112 4.79 -7.09 8.54
CA SER A 112 5.93 -8.01 8.56
C SER A 112 7.21 -7.35 8.05
N MET A 113 7.12 -6.53 7.00
CA MET A 113 8.27 -5.77 6.48
C MET A 113 8.74 -4.70 7.46
N VAL A 114 7.81 -3.96 8.08
CA VAL A 114 8.15 -2.96 9.11
C VAL A 114 8.78 -3.64 10.33
N ALA A 115 8.22 -4.77 10.78
CA ALA A 115 8.79 -5.54 11.89
C ALA A 115 10.22 -6.02 11.59
N ASN A 116 10.49 -6.46 10.36
CA ASN A 116 11.83 -6.85 9.94
C ASN A 116 12.84 -5.68 9.99
N VAL A 117 12.41 -4.46 9.70
CA VAL A 117 13.25 -3.27 9.86
C VAL A 117 13.42 -2.93 11.33
N LEU A 118 12.32 -2.79 12.07
CA LEU A 118 12.33 -2.38 13.47
C LEU A 118 13.08 -3.38 14.36
N SER A 119 13.00 -4.67 14.10
CA SER A 119 13.76 -5.69 14.87
C SER A 119 15.28 -5.44 14.86
N ARG A 120 15.80 -4.71 13.88
CA ARG A 120 17.22 -4.38 13.75
C ARG A 120 17.59 -3.00 14.28
N ILE A 121 16.71 -2.00 14.09
CA ILE A 121 17.02 -0.59 14.40
C ILE A 121 16.33 -0.10 15.67
N ASN A 122 15.24 -0.73 16.09
CA ASN A 122 14.44 -0.36 17.26
C ASN A 122 13.74 -1.62 17.83
N PRO A 123 14.49 -2.56 18.44
CA PRO A 123 13.95 -3.86 18.86
C PRO A 123 12.93 -3.77 19.99
N THR A 124 12.83 -2.65 20.69
CA THR A 124 11.84 -2.40 21.74
C THR A 124 10.54 -1.80 21.21
N ALA A 125 10.50 -1.42 19.92
CA ALA A 125 9.31 -0.90 19.28
C ALA A 125 8.15 -1.90 19.29
N LYS A 126 6.93 -1.36 19.23
CA LYS A 126 5.69 -2.14 19.11
C LYS A 126 4.98 -1.85 17.80
N ILE A 127 4.25 -2.83 17.30
CA ILE A 127 3.40 -2.70 16.13
C ILE A 127 1.99 -3.11 16.54
N LEU A 128 1.04 -2.21 16.38
CA LEU A 128 -0.38 -2.47 16.59
C LEU A 128 -1.07 -2.56 15.25
N ILE A 129 -1.83 -3.63 15.04
CA ILE A 129 -2.73 -3.77 13.88
C ILE A 129 -4.14 -3.56 14.38
N VAL A 130 -4.75 -2.44 14.03
CA VAL A 130 -6.17 -2.18 14.30
C VAL A 130 -6.96 -2.71 13.11
N ASP A 131 -7.77 -3.74 13.34
CA ASP A 131 -8.38 -4.51 12.27
C ASP A 131 -9.87 -4.76 12.55
N PRO A 132 -10.79 -4.16 11.77
CA PRO A 132 -12.22 -4.32 11.96
C PRO A 132 -12.75 -5.71 11.56
N LYS A 133 -11.90 -6.57 11.04
CA LYS A 133 -12.30 -7.91 10.55
C LYS A 133 -12.07 -8.98 11.61
N PRO A 134 -13.00 -9.93 11.80
CA PRO A 134 -12.80 -11.06 12.70
C PRO A 134 -11.67 -11.98 12.23
N LYS A 135 -11.48 -12.08 10.91
CA LYS A 135 -10.42 -12.89 10.28
C LYS A 135 -9.83 -12.15 9.08
N PHE A 136 -8.58 -12.48 8.75
CA PHE A 136 -7.91 -11.98 7.58
C PHE A 136 -7.22 -13.07 6.76
N SER A 137 -6.84 -12.73 5.53
CA SER A 137 -6.24 -13.67 4.58
C SER A 137 -4.93 -14.25 5.12
N LYS A 138 -4.83 -15.58 5.16
CA LYS A 138 -3.64 -16.34 5.60
C LYS A 138 -3.22 -16.06 7.05
N GLN A 139 -4.17 -15.72 7.91
CA GLN A 139 -3.93 -15.30 9.30
C GLN A 139 -2.99 -16.24 10.05
N ALA A 140 -3.25 -17.52 10.04
CA ALA A 140 -2.44 -18.50 10.79
C ALA A 140 -0.95 -18.48 10.40
N LEU A 141 -0.66 -18.30 9.09
CA LEU A 141 0.72 -18.22 8.60
C LEU A 141 1.42 -16.95 9.07
N PHE A 142 0.70 -15.81 9.04
CA PHE A 142 1.26 -14.54 9.53
C PHE A 142 1.52 -14.61 11.04
N GLU A 143 0.53 -15.03 11.82
CA GLU A 143 0.66 -15.11 13.28
C GLU A 143 1.76 -16.08 13.72
N GLU A 144 1.92 -17.22 13.04
CA GLU A 144 3.03 -18.12 13.30
C GLU A 144 4.38 -17.48 12.95
N GLY A 145 4.49 -16.84 11.79
CA GLY A 145 5.69 -16.11 11.37
C GLY A 145 6.05 -15.00 12.35
N TRP A 146 5.09 -14.21 12.80
CA TRP A 146 5.32 -13.14 13.76
C TRP A 146 5.76 -13.68 15.12
N ARG A 147 5.12 -14.70 15.62
CA ARG A 147 5.51 -15.36 16.88
C ARG A 147 6.94 -15.92 16.81
N ARG A 148 7.32 -16.48 15.67
CA ARG A 148 8.64 -17.08 15.46
C ARG A 148 9.75 -16.05 15.32
N HIS A 149 9.50 -14.95 14.58
CA HIS A 149 10.54 -13.99 14.17
C HIS A 149 10.49 -12.65 14.91
N TYR A 150 9.31 -12.25 15.41
CA TYR A 150 9.05 -10.94 16.00
C TYR A 150 8.25 -11.05 17.30
N SER A 151 8.59 -12.07 18.12
CA SER A 151 7.85 -12.37 19.35
C SER A 151 7.68 -11.14 20.24
N GLY A 152 6.42 -10.83 20.59
CA GLY A 152 6.07 -9.70 21.45
C GLY A 152 6.17 -8.30 20.79
N MET A 153 6.56 -8.21 19.51
CA MET A 153 6.60 -6.93 18.81
C MET A 153 5.25 -6.57 18.17
N ILE A 154 4.53 -7.55 17.64
CA ILE A 154 3.30 -7.35 16.85
C ILE A 154 2.09 -7.80 17.65
N GLU A 155 1.09 -6.92 17.76
CA GLU A 155 -0.20 -7.17 18.38
C GLU A 155 -1.32 -6.79 17.41
N ARG A 156 -2.35 -7.64 17.32
CA ARG A 156 -3.56 -7.37 16.53
C ARG A 156 -4.74 -7.11 17.45
N ILE A 157 -5.37 -5.97 17.25
CA ILE A 157 -6.60 -5.57 17.92
C ILE A 157 -7.74 -5.84 16.94
N GLY A 158 -8.45 -6.94 17.15
CA GLY A 158 -9.61 -7.33 16.35
C GLY A 158 -10.90 -6.64 16.81
N PRO A 159 -12.06 -6.91 16.17
CA PRO A 159 -13.33 -6.26 16.47
C PRO A 159 -13.76 -6.48 17.93
N ASP A 160 -13.52 -7.66 18.50
CA ASP A 160 -13.88 -7.99 19.89
C ASP A 160 -13.13 -7.14 20.92
N PHE A 161 -12.07 -6.45 20.51
CA PHE A 161 -11.22 -5.60 21.36
C PHE A 161 -11.22 -4.12 20.91
N GLY A 162 -12.27 -3.69 20.23
CA GLY A 162 -12.40 -2.30 19.78
C GLY A 162 -11.73 -1.97 18.45
N GLY A 163 -11.25 -2.97 17.71
CA GLY A 163 -10.67 -2.79 16.36
C GLY A 163 -11.67 -2.26 15.31
N GLU A 164 -12.96 -2.18 15.65
CA GLU A 164 -13.99 -1.57 14.81
C GLU A 164 -14.03 -0.04 14.91
N THR A 165 -13.56 0.50 16.03
CA THR A 165 -13.60 1.93 16.32
C THR A 165 -12.21 2.53 16.19
N VAL A 166 -11.88 3.00 15.01
CA VAL A 166 -10.78 3.94 14.82
C VAL A 166 -11.38 5.33 14.87
N SER A 167 -11.36 5.95 16.03
CA SER A 167 -11.76 7.35 16.22
C SER A 167 -10.53 8.25 16.23
#